data_2cf04440cfe1b4d6dd09471601d72310
#
_entry.id   2cf04440cfe1b4d6dd09471601d72310
#
_cell.length_a   1.000
_cell.length_b   1.000
_cell.length_c   1.000
_cell.angle_alpha   90.00
_cell.angle_beta   90.00
_cell.angle_gamma   90.00
#
_symmetry.space_group_name_H-M   'P 1'
#
loop_
_entity.id
_entity.type
_entity.pdbx_description
1 polymer ?
#
loop_
_entity_poly.entity_id
_entity_poly.type
_entity_poly.pdbx_seq_one_letter_code
_entity_poly.pdbx_strand_id
1 'polypeptide(L)'
;MIREHVSAICTRYGRRIHGYDVVNEAVHNETGEMRETAFSRAMGSAEAVLDLAFHTAREAAPHAQLIYNDYMSWAPRNQAHRAGVLRCLEGFRRRGTPVDALGVQAHIGGGGSDVTTGFDVRQESEWRRFLDEVTAMGYGLLITEFDVNDRTIGGDLAARDRAVADYARAYLDLMLSYSQLGDILAWGMSDRYSWLQRNTPRTDGLAKRPCPYDADFQPKLLREAIAAALRGATPHRS
;
A
#
# COMPACT_ATOMS: atom_id res chain seq x y z
N MET A 1 -17.80 18.61 -9.87
CA MET A 1 -16.31 18.49 -9.77
C MET A 1 -15.88 17.04 -9.55
N ILE A 2 -16.17 16.33 -8.41
CA ILE A 2 -15.74 14.93 -8.20
C ILE A 2 -16.27 14.02 -9.30
N ARG A 3 -17.58 13.99 -9.53
CA ARG A 3 -18.23 13.19 -10.59
C ARG A 3 -17.62 13.46 -11.97
N GLU A 4 -17.46 14.70 -12.33
CA GLU A 4 -16.90 15.11 -13.64
C GLU A 4 -15.45 14.62 -13.80
N HIS A 5 -14.62 14.80 -12.76
CA HIS A 5 -13.22 14.37 -12.79
C HIS A 5 -13.09 12.86 -12.92
N VAL A 6 -13.76 12.11 -12.04
CA VAL A 6 -13.72 10.63 -12.05
C VAL A 6 -14.24 10.07 -13.38
N SER A 7 -15.39 10.58 -13.86
CA SER A 7 -15.96 10.15 -15.14
C SER A 7 -15.01 10.47 -16.31
N ALA A 8 -14.39 11.66 -16.32
CA ALA A 8 -13.47 12.06 -17.39
C ALA A 8 -12.24 11.15 -17.45
N ILE A 9 -11.62 10.82 -16.31
CA ILE A 9 -10.45 9.95 -16.25
C ILE A 9 -10.82 8.52 -16.67
N CYS A 10 -11.85 7.94 -16.07
CA CYS A 10 -12.28 6.59 -16.37
C CYS A 10 -12.67 6.41 -17.84
N THR A 11 -13.40 7.37 -18.41
CA THR A 11 -13.81 7.35 -19.81
C THR A 11 -12.60 7.52 -20.75
N ARG A 12 -11.69 8.45 -20.44
CA ARG A 12 -10.50 8.71 -21.27
C ARG A 12 -9.63 7.47 -21.45
N TYR A 13 -9.39 6.73 -20.37
CA TYR A 13 -8.50 5.58 -20.42
C TYR A 13 -9.24 4.27 -20.77
N GLY A 14 -10.53 4.16 -20.41
CA GLY A 14 -11.36 3.01 -20.75
C GLY A 14 -10.71 1.69 -20.34
N ARG A 15 -10.82 0.66 -21.18
CA ARG A 15 -10.28 -0.68 -20.90
C ARG A 15 -8.76 -0.78 -20.89
N ARG A 16 -8.01 0.30 -21.11
CA ARG A 16 -6.54 0.29 -20.96
C ARG A 16 -6.08 0.27 -19.51
N ILE A 17 -6.96 0.63 -18.57
CA ILE A 17 -6.69 0.59 -17.14
C ILE A 17 -7.59 -0.46 -16.52
N HIS A 18 -6.98 -1.39 -15.77
CA HIS A 18 -7.67 -2.51 -15.15
C HIS A 18 -8.05 -2.25 -13.70
N GLY A 19 -7.41 -1.31 -13.02
CA GLY A 19 -7.70 -0.93 -11.64
C GLY A 19 -7.48 0.55 -11.40
N TYR A 20 -8.24 1.13 -10.48
CA TYR A 20 -8.12 2.53 -10.06
C TYR A 20 -8.05 2.62 -8.54
N ASP A 21 -7.05 3.31 -8.02
CA ASP A 21 -7.07 3.85 -6.67
C ASP A 21 -8.07 5.02 -6.67
N VAL A 22 -9.33 4.69 -6.40
CA VAL A 22 -10.43 5.67 -6.51
C VAL A 22 -10.34 6.70 -5.40
N VAL A 23 -9.95 6.24 -4.21
CA VAL A 23 -9.71 7.09 -3.03
C VAL A 23 -8.41 6.65 -2.37
N ASN A 24 -7.59 7.64 -2.03
CA ASN A 24 -6.33 7.46 -1.34
C ASN A 24 -6.34 8.17 0.01
N GLU A 25 -5.90 7.45 1.08
CA GLU A 25 -5.59 7.99 2.41
C GLU A 25 -6.76 8.74 3.08
N ALA A 26 -7.94 8.16 3.10
CA ALA A 26 -9.11 8.82 3.70
C ALA A 26 -9.14 8.78 5.22
N VAL A 27 -8.30 7.96 5.87
CA VAL A 27 -8.27 7.79 7.32
C VAL A 27 -7.08 8.54 7.93
N HIS A 28 -7.30 9.23 9.04
CA HIS A 28 -6.23 9.92 9.78
C HIS A 28 -5.43 8.90 10.61
N ASN A 29 -4.12 8.83 10.41
CA ASN A 29 -3.27 7.78 10.96
C ASN A 29 -3.16 7.76 12.49
N GLU A 30 -3.29 8.91 13.15
CA GLU A 30 -3.16 9.00 14.63
C GLU A 30 -4.48 8.73 15.33
N THR A 31 -5.60 9.19 14.76
CA THR A 31 -6.91 9.09 15.40
C THR A 31 -7.76 7.94 14.88
N GLY A 32 -7.49 7.47 13.65
CA GLY A 32 -8.33 6.51 12.95
C GLY A 32 -9.67 7.08 12.47
N GLU A 33 -9.88 8.38 12.59
CA GLU A 33 -11.08 9.05 12.10
C GLU A 33 -10.95 9.38 10.61
N MET A 34 -12.09 9.58 9.95
CA MET A 34 -12.11 10.02 8.56
C MET A 34 -11.50 11.42 8.44
N ARG A 35 -10.66 11.63 7.43
CA ARG A 35 -10.06 12.95 7.16
C ARG A 35 -11.13 13.94 6.72
N GLU A 36 -11.12 15.10 7.37
CA GLU A 36 -11.95 16.21 6.95
C GLU A 36 -11.29 16.97 5.78
N THR A 37 -12.05 17.21 4.73
CA THR A 37 -11.61 17.92 3.53
C THR A 37 -12.61 19.00 3.15
N ALA A 38 -12.25 19.89 2.22
CA ALA A 38 -13.20 20.86 1.67
C ALA A 38 -14.42 20.15 1.03
N PHE A 39 -14.24 18.99 0.43
CA PHE A 39 -15.33 18.21 -0.16
C PHE A 39 -16.24 17.60 0.91
N SER A 40 -15.68 17.02 1.98
CA SER A 40 -16.50 16.44 3.05
C SER A 40 -17.31 17.50 3.79
N ARG A 41 -16.74 18.69 4.03
CA ARG A 41 -17.48 19.82 4.58
C ARG A 41 -18.65 20.27 3.67
N ALA A 42 -18.38 20.36 2.36
CA ALA A 42 -19.40 20.77 1.39
C ALA A 42 -20.53 19.73 1.21
N MET A 43 -20.22 18.44 1.41
CA MET A 43 -21.17 17.35 1.26
C MET A 43 -21.78 16.89 2.59
N GLY A 44 -21.33 17.42 3.72
CA GLY A 44 -21.82 17.10 5.06
C GLY A 44 -21.25 15.82 5.68
N SER A 45 -20.50 15.01 4.92
CA SER A 45 -19.75 13.86 5.46
C SER A 45 -18.63 13.40 4.53
N ALA A 46 -17.60 12.79 5.11
CA ALA A 46 -16.50 12.17 4.35
C ALA A 46 -17.02 10.94 3.58
N GLU A 47 -17.86 10.13 4.20
CA GLU A 47 -18.43 8.93 3.59
C GLU A 47 -19.22 9.25 2.31
N ALA A 48 -19.98 10.34 2.30
CA ALA A 48 -20.71 10.77 1.10
C ALA A 48 -19.78 11.12 -0.06
N VAL A 49 -18.60 11.69 0.24
CA VAL A 49 -17.55 11.95 -0.78
C VAL A 49 -17.02 10.65 -1.34
N LEU A 50 -16.66 9.69 -0.47
CA LEU A 50 -16.13 8.40 -0.87
C LEU A 50 -17.14 7.62 -1.71
N ASP A 51 -18.38 7.52 -1.23
CA ASP A 51 -19.46 6.81 -1.93
C ASP A 51 -19.69 7.42 -3.32
N LEU A 52 -19.74 8.75 -3.42
CA LEU A 52 -19.87 9.43 -4.72
C LEU A 52 -18.73 9.07 -5.68
N ALA A 53 -17.47 9.05 -5.19
CA ALA A 53 -16.32 8.73 -6.01
C ALA A 53 -16.38 7.28 -6.53
N PHE A 54 -16.62 6.30 -5.65
CA PHE A 54 -16.69 4.89 -6.02
C PHE A 54 -17.86 4.56 -6.93
N HIS A 55 -19.07 5.07 -6.65
CA HIS A 55 -20.21 4.86 -7.55
C HIS A 55 -19.98 5.47 -8.92
N THR A 56 -19.38 6.67 -8.98
CA THR A 56 -19.05 7.30 -10.26
C THR A 56 -18.00 6.49 -11.04
N ALA A 57 -16.98 5.97 -10.35
CA ALA A 57 -15.95 5.13 -10.97
C ALA A 57 -16.55 3.84 -11.52
N ARG A 58 -17.44 3.19 -10.78
CA ARG A 58 -18.14 1.97 -11.21
C ARG A 58 -19.02 2.21 -12.44
N GLU A 59 -19.76 3.34 -12.46
CA GLU A 59 -20.56 3.73 -13.61
C GLU A 59 -19.68 3.94 -14.87
N ALA A 60 -18.54 4.63 -14.72
CA ALA A 60 -17.68 5.02 -15.85
C ALA A 60 -16.69 3.91 -16.27
N ALA A 61 -16.31 3.00 -15.37
CA ALA A 61 -15.38 1.90 -15.62
C ALA A 61 -15.88 0.58 -14.98
N PRO A 62 -16.98 0.00 -15.47
CA PRO A 62 -17.59 -1.18 -14.86
C PRO A 62 -16.71 -2.44 -14.89
N HIS A 63 -15.69 -2.47 -15.73
CA HIS A 63 -14.71 -3.54 -15.89
C HIS A 63 -13.52 -3.45 -14.94
N ALA A 64 -13.29 -2.27 -14.35
CA ALA A 64 -12.09 -2.03 -13.55
C ALA A 64 -12.28 -2.46 -12.09
N GLN A 65 -11.19 -2.91 -11.47
CA GLN A 65 -11.10 -3.09 -10.03
C GLN A 65 -11.03 -1.72 -9.35
N LEU A 66 -11.88 -1.47 -8.37
CA LEU A 66 -11.94 -0.22 -7.63
C LEU A 66 -11.32 -0.39 -6.25
N ILE A 67 -10.30 0.39 -5.97
CA ILE A 67 -9.40 0.20 -4.83
C ILE A 67 -9.53 1.39 -3.89
N TYR A 68 -9.68 1.10 -2.60
CA TYR A 68 -9.37 2.05 -1.54
C TYR A 68 -7.91 1.86 -1.12
N ASN A 69 -7.07 2.87 -1.28
CA ASN A 69 -5.63 2.79 -1.03
C ASN A 69 -5.24 3.53 0.27
N ASP A 70 -4.36 2.92 1.10
CA ASP A 70 -3.89 3.59 2.32
C ASP A 70 -2.54 3.01 2.82
N TYR A 71 -1.85 3.74 3.76
CA TYR A 71 -0.48 3.45 4.21
C TYR A 71 -0.36 2.84 5.61
N MET A 72 -1.40 2.18 6.11
CA MET A 72 -1.34 1.51 7.41
C MET A 72 -0.25 0.43 7.45
N SER A 73 0.32 0.23 8.62
CA SER A 73 1.29 -0.83 8.89
C SER A 73 0.98 -1.57 10.19
N TRP A 74 1.73 -2.63 10.47
CA TRP A 74 1.64 -3.40 11.71
C TRP A 74 2.17 -2.68 12.95
N ALA A 75 2.90 -1.58 12.79
CA ALA A 75 3.50 -0.86 13.92
C ALA A 75 2.45 -0.48 14.98
N PRO A 76 2.76 -0.56 16.28
CA PRO A 76 1.81 -0.22 17.35
C PRO A 76 1.18 1.18 17.20
N ARG A 77 1.96 2.14 16.74
CA ARG A 77 1.47 3.50 16.46
C ARG A 77 0.42 3.58 15.36
N ASN A 78 0.32 2.58 14.48
CA ASN A 78 -0.70 2.48 13.44
C ASN A 78 -1.95 1.69 13.87
N GLN A 79 -2.10 1.35 15.14
CA GLN A 79 -3.27 0.61 15.61
C GLN A 79 -4.57 1.39 15.37
N ALA A 80 -4.59 2.69 15.69
CA ALA A 80 -5.75 3.55 15.42
C ALA A 80 -6.04 3.64 13.91
N HIS A 81 -4.99 3.74 13.09
CA HIS A 81 -5.10 3.77 11.63
C HIS A 81 -5.72 2.48 11.09
N ARG A 82 -5.17 1.30 11.46
CA ARG A 82 -5.75 0.02 11.05
C ARG A 82 -7.22 -0.13 11.46
N ALA A 83 -7.54 0.21 12.70
CA ALA A 83 -8.92 0.18 13.18
C ALA A 83 -9.83 1.14 12.39
N GLY A 84 -9.34 2.31 12.03
CA GLY A 84 -10.06 3.28 11.19
C GLY A 84 -10.30 2.76 9.78
N VAL A 85 -9.30 2.13 9.16
CA VAL A 85 -9.42 1.51 7.83
C VAL A 85 -10.45 0.37 7.85
N LEU A 86 -10.42 -0.49 8.88
CA LEU A 86 -11.43 -1.56 9.01
C LEU A 86 -12.84 -1.00 9.12
N ARG A 87 -13.06 0.04 9.95
CA ARG A 87 -14.37 0.72 10.04
C ARG A 87 -14.80 1.35 8.70
N CYS A 88 -13.86 1.92 7.95
CA CYS A 88 -14.12 2.47 6.62
C CYS A 88 -14.60 1.38 5.66
N LEU A 89 -13.89 0.25 5.59
CA LEU A 89 -14.23 -0.90 4.76
C LEU A 89 -15.59 -1.51 5.14
N GLU A 90 -15.85 -1.69 6.44
CA GLU A 90 -17.18 -2.10 6.94
C GLU A 90 -18.27 -1.12 6.52
N GLY A 91 -17.97 0.18 6.60
CA GLY A 91 -18.86 1.25 6.16
C GLY A 91 -19.24 1.13 4.69
N PHE A 92 -18.27 0.89 3.81
CA PHE A 92 -18.51 0.64 2.38
C PHE A 92 -19.48 -0.53 2.17
N ARG A 93 -19.23 -1.67 2.84
CA ARG A 93 -20.12 -2.83 2.74
C ARG A 93 -21.54 -2.52 3.16
N ARG A 94 -21.73 -1.85 4.30
CA ARG A 94 -23.08 -1.51 4.81
C ARG A 94 -23.84 -0.58 3.87
N ARG A 95 -23.13 0.33 3.18
CA ARG A 95 -23.74 1.29 2.27
C ARG A 95 -23.86 0.79 0.82
N GLY A 96 -23.28 -0.40 0.54
CA GLY A 96 -23.24 -0.94 -0.83
C GLY A 96 -22.31 -0.16 -1.77
N THR A 97 -21.29 0.50 -1.21
CA THR A 97 -20.27 1.22 -1.99
C THR A 97 -19.39 0.21 -2.75
N PRO A 98 -19.23 0.35 -4.08
CA PRO A 98 -18.60 -0.66 -4.92
C PRO A 98 -17.06 -0.62 -4.84
N VAL A 99 -16.51 -1.00 -3.69
CA VAL A 99 -15.08 -1.18 -3.45
C VAL A 99 -14.74 -2.66 -3.62
N ASP A 100 -13.75 -2.99 -4.44
CA ASP A 100 -13.36 -4.37 -4.72
C ASP A 100 -12.18 -4.81 -3.85
N ALA A 101 -11.24 -3.91 -3.54
CA ALA A 101 -10.02 -4.27 -2.85
C ALA A 101 -9.49 -3.15 -1.94
N LEU A 102 -8.67 -3.56 -0.96
CA LEU A 102 -7.78 -2.69 -0.21
C LEU A 102 -6.42 -2.64 -0.89
N GLY A 103 -5.98 -1.46 -1.27
CA GLY A 103 -4.59 -1.16 -1.63
C GLY A 103 -3.78 -0.89 -0.37
N VAL A 104 -2.72 -1.66 -0.19
CA VAL A 104 -1.72 -1.47 0.85
C VAL A 104 -0.52 -0.80 0.20
N GLN A 105 -0.23 0.46 0.56
CA GLN A 105 0.92 1.18 -0.04
C GLN A 105 2.23 0.43 0.18
N ALA A 106 2.41 -0.18 1.35
CA ALA A 106 3.58 -0.99 1.67
C ALA A 106 4.92 -0.22 1.60
N HIS A 107 4.93 1.02 2.09
CA HIS A 107 6.16 1.74 2.42
C HIS A 107 6.75 1.14 3.70
N ILE A 108 7.46 0.03 3.58
CA ILE A 108 7.95 -0.73 4.73
C ILE A 108 9.33 -0.26 5.21
N GLY A 109 9.67 -0.56 6.47
CA GLY A 109 10.92 -0.09 7.09
C GLY A 109 10.83 1.34 7.63
N GLY A 110 11.92 1.86 8.17
CA GLY A 110 12.10 3.26 8.58
C GLY A 110 11.15 3.80 9.66
N GLY A 111 11.52 3.65 10.91
CA GLY A 111 10.89 4.41 12.00
C GLY A 111 9.57 3.87 12.58
N GLY A 112 9.11 2.72 12.17
CA GLY A 112 7.90 2.10 12.72
C GLY A 112 7.88 0.59 12.69
N SER A 113 8.55 0.03 11.73
CA SER A 113 8.96 -1.35 11.67
C SER A 113 10.48 -1.33 11.66
N ASP A 114 11.11 -1.87 12.68
CA ASP A 114 12.56 -1.84 12.80
C ASP A 114 13.16 -2.86 11.80
N VAL A 115 13.65 -2.35 10.68
CA VAL A 115 14.30 -3.19 9.66
C VAL A 115 15.53 -3.91 10.23
N THR A 116 16.14 -3.38 11.30
CA THR A 116 17.31 -4.01 11.93
C THR A 116 16.97 -5.30 12.67
N THR A 117 15.73 -5.46 13.12
CA THR A 117 15.23 -6.67 13.80
C THR A 117 14.54 -7.66 12.85
N GLY A 118 14.36 -7.27 11.60
CA GLY A 118 13.60 -8.03 10.63
C GLY A 118 12.08 -7.97 10.85
N PHE A 119 11.36 -8.77 10.10
CA PHE A 119 9.91 -8.93 10.24
C PHE A 119 9.66 -10.05 11.26
N ASP A 120 9.57 -9.71 12.55
CA ASP A 120 9.47 -10.69 13.61
C ASP A 120 8.04 -11.27 13.76
N VAL A 121 7.93 -12.38 14.51
CA VAL A 121 6.67 -13.11 14.72
C VAL A 121 5.54 -12.23 15.28
N ARG A 122 5.88 -11.24 16.11
CA ARG A 122 4.88 -10.32 16.68
C ARG A 122 4.34 -9.38 15.61
N GLN A 123 5.20 -8.81 14.80
CA GLN A 123 4.83 -7.94 13.69
C GLN A 123 3.99 -8.72 12.67
N GLU A 124 4.39 -9.93 12.36
CA GLU A 124 3.64 -10.83 11.49
C GLU A 124 2.24 -11.11 12.01
N SER A 125 2.09 -11.47 13.28
CA SER A 125 0.78 -11.77 13.88
C SER A 125 -0.18 -10.59 13.84
N GLU A 126 0.31 -9.38 14.15
CA GLU A 126 -0.51 -8.16 14.10
C GLU A 126 -0.95 -7.84 12.67
N TRP A 127 -0.05 -8.04 11.70
CA TRP A 127 -0.36 -7.79 10.30
C TRP A 127 -1.34 -8.82 9.73
N ARG A 128 -1.14 -10.11 10.05
CA ARG A 128 -2.08 -11.16 9.64
C ARG A 128 -3.47 -10.92 10.19
N ARG A 129 -3.62 -10.58 11.47
CA ARG A 129 -4.93 -10.26 12.05
C ARG A 129 -5.66 -9.18 11.25
N PHE A 130 -4.98 -8.10 10.90
CA PHE A 130 -5.57 -7.03 10.09
C PHE A 130 -5.98 -7.53 8.70
N LEU A 131 -5.11 -8.26 8.01
CA LEU A 131 -5.40 -8.78 6.66
C LEU A 131 -6.52 -9.84 6.69
N ASP A 132 -6.57 -10.67 7.72
CA ASP A 132 -7.65 -11.66 7.93
C ASP A 132 -9.01 -10.97 8.07
N GLU A 133 -9.09 -9.87 8.82
CA GLU A 133 -10.31 -9.09 8.95
C GLU A 133 -10.74 -8.46 7.60
N VAL A 134 -9.79 -7.92 6.84
CA VAL A 134 -10.05 -7.35 5.50
C VAL A 134 -10.57 -8.42 4.54
N THR A 135 -9.90 -9.56 4.47
CA THR A 135 -10.27 -10.65 3.56
C THR A 135 -11.57 -11.35 3.99
N ALA A 136 -11.83 -11.46 5.29
CA ALA A 136 -13.11 -11.97 5.82
C ALA A 136 -14.30 -11.07 5.43
N MET A 137 -14.08 -9.78 5.23
CA MET A 137 -15.07 -8.86 4.65
C MET A 137 -15.29 -9.08 3.14
N GLY A 138 -14.49 -9.92 2.48
CA GLY A 138 -14.59 -10.22 1.05
C GLY A 138 -13.84 -9.25 0.14
N TYR A 139 -12.92 -8.43 0.67
CA TYR A 139 -12.08 -7.57 -0.14
C TYR A 139 -10.86 -8.32 -0.70
N GLY A 140 -10.48 -7.98 -1.93
CA GLY A 140 -9.15 -8.29 -2.47
C GLY A 140 -8.07 -7.44 -1.79
N LEU A 141 -6.82 -7.81 -2.02
CA LEU A 141 -5.63 -7.10 -1.54
C LEU A 141 -4.74 -6.72 -2.73
N LEU A 142 -4.11 -5.55 -2.68
CA LEU A 142 -3.03 -5.15 -3.60
C LEU A 142 -1.89 -4.55 -2.78
N ILE A 143 -0.67 -4.71 -3.28
CA ILE A 143 0.46 -3.87 -2.88
C ILE A 143 0.63 -2.81 -3.96
N THR A 144 0.44 -1.54 -3.59
CA THR A 144 0.30 -0.44 -4.56
C THR A 144 1.53 0.43 -4.71
N GLU A 145 2.38 0.51 -3.66
CA GLU A 145 3.48 1.49 -3.61
C GLU A 145 4.74 0.92 -2.91
N PHE A 146 5.08 -0.31 -3.22
CA PHE A 146 6.13 -1.03 -2.51
C PHE A 146 7.50 -0.37 -2.60
N ASP A 147 8.07 -0.04 -1.45
CA ASP A 147 9.47 0.32 -1.24
C ASP A 147 9.94 -0.02 0.18
N VAL A 148 11.26 0.00 0.40
CA VAL A 148 11.85 -0.35 1.70
C VAL A 148 12.75 0.77 2.20
N ASN A 149 12.31 1.47 3.24
CA ASN A 149 13.07 2.57 3.83
C ASN A 149 14.20 2.06 4.74
N ASP A 150 15.44 2.17 4.28
CA ASP A 150 16.64 1.75 5.00
C ASP A 150 17.24 2.80 5.95
N ARG A 151 16.45 3.79 6.36
CA ARG A 151 16.92 4.92 7.17
C ARG A 151 17.69 4.51 8.41
N THR A 152 17.25 3.46 9.09
CA THR A 152 17.81 2.98 10.37
C THR A 152 18.81 1.83 10.21
N ILE A 153 19.01 1.33 8.99
CA ILE A 153 19.93 0.23 8.73
C ILE A 153 21.36 0.75 8.72
N GLY A 154 22.20 0.25 9.65
CA GLY A 154 23.64 0.53 9.69
C GLY A 154 24.46 -0.39 8.79
N GLY A 155 25.79 -0.22 8.83
CA GLY A 155 26.74 -1.04 8.09
C GLY A 155 27.11 -0.47 6.73
N ASP A 156 27.91 -1.23 6.01
CA ASP A 156 28.34 -0.90 4.66
C ASP A 156 27.21 -1.11 3.62
N LEU A 157 27.48 -0.77 2.38
CA LEU A 157 26.52 -0.86 1.29
C LEU A 157 25.94 -2.27 1.11
N ALA A 158 26.81 -3.29 1.18
CA ALA A 158 26.40 -4.68 0.98
C ALA A 158 25.52 -5.18 2.13
N ALA A 159 25.84 -4.82 3.36
CA ALA A 159 25.04 -5.16 4.54
C ALA A 159 23.67 -4.50 4.49
N ARG A 160 23.60 -3.22 4.09
CA ARG A 160 22.35 -2.50 3.91
C ARG A 160 21.45 -3.12 2.83
N ASP A 161 22.01 -3.42 1.66
CA ASP A 161 21.27 -4.03 0.56
C ASP A 161 20.75 -5.43 0.94
N ARG A 162 21.51 -6.19 1.69
CA ARG A 162 21.08 -7.50 2.20
C ARG A 162 19.91 -7.35 3.19
N ALA A 163 20.04 -6.47 4.17
CA ALA A 163 18.98 -6.25 5.16
C ALA A 163 17.67 -5.77 4.51
N VAL A 164 17.75 -4.90 3.52
CA VAL A 164 16.60 -4.45 2.71
C VAL A 164 15.96 -5.63 1.98
N ALA A 165 16.78 -6.49 1.35
CA ALA A 165 16.28 -7.64 0.60
C ALA A 165 15.64 -8.69 1.50
N ASP A 166 16.26 -9.02 2.64
CA ASP A 166 15.76 -10.00 3.60
C ASP A 166 14.43 -9.54 4.21
N TYR A 167 14.34 -8.26 4.57
CA TYR A 167 13.11 -7.68 5.10
C TYR A 167 11.96 -7.68 4.07
N ALA A 168 12.27 -7.25 2.86
CA ALA A 168 11.33 -7.29 1.75
C ALA A 168 10.84 -8.71 1.48
N ARG A 169 11.74 -9.70 1.48
CA ARG A 169 11.39 -11.09 1.25
C ARG A 169 10.41 -11.62 2.29
N ALA A 170 10.69 -11.40 3.57
CA ALA A 170 9.81 -11.85 4.66
C ALA A 170 8.42 -11.23 4.56
N TYR A 171 8.34 -9.92 4.26
CA TYR A 171 7.07 -9.23 4.07
C TYR A 171 6.29 -9.77 2.85
N LEU A 172 6.96 -9.94 1.72
CA LEU A 172 6.33 -10.43 0.50
C LEU A 172 5.87 -11.88 0.63
N ASP A 173 6.64 -12.75 1.30
CA ASP A 173 6.24 -14.14 1.56
C ASP A 173 4.95 -14.19 2.40
N LEU A 174 4.79 -13.30 3.38
CA LEU A 174 3.55 -13.17 4.13
C LEU A 174 2.40 -12.73 3.22
N MET A 175 2.57 -11.63 2.50
CA MET A 175 1.50 -11.08 1.64
C MET A 175 1.07 -12.08 0.57
N LEU A 176 2.02 -12.77 -0.07
CA LEU A 176 1.78 -13.80 -1.09
C LEU A 176 1.14 -15.08 -0.53
N SER A 177 1.07 -15.25 0.78
CA SER A 177 0.31 -16.35 1.39
C SER A 177 -1.21 -16.14 1.33
N TYR A 178 -1.67 -14.93 1.02
CA TYR A 178 -3.09 -14.60 0.84
C TYR A 178 -3.51 -14.81 -0.62
N SER A 179 -4.46 -15.70 -0.86
CA SER A 179 -5.01 -15.94 -2.21
C SER A 179 -5.75 -14.73 -2.78
N GLN A 180 -6.13 -13.78 -1.93
CA GLN A 180 -6.80 -12.54 -2.30
C GLN A 180 -5.81 -11.46 -2.79
N LEU A 181 -4.49 -11.67 -2.66
CA LEU A 181 -3.51 -10.73 -3.16
C LEU A 181 -3.44 -10.79 -4.69
N GLY A 182 -3.72 -9.67 -5.33
CA GLY A 182 -3.55 -9.45 -6.76
C GLY A 182 -2.18 -8.87 -7.11
N ASP A 183 -2.15 -7.65 -7.61
CA ASP A 183 -0.94 -7.01 -8.11
C ASP A 183 0.01 -6.54 -7.01
N ILE A 184 1.31 -6.50 -7.35
CA ILE A 184 2.38 -5.90 -6.55
C ILE A 184 3.08 -4.85 -7.41
N LEU A 185 2.95 -3.58 -7.01
CA LEU A 185 3.53 -2.44 -7.71
C LEU A 185 4.66 -1.81 -6.88
N ALA A 186 5.81 -1.58 -7.51
CA ALA A 186 6.91 -0.86 -6.88
C ALA A 186 6.71 0.66 -6.99
N TRP A 187 6.96 1.41 -5.89
CA TRP A 187 6.91 2.86 -5.89
C TRP A 187 8.25 3.47 -6.32
N GLY A 188 8.54 3.31 -7.57
CA GLY A 188 9.81 3.67 -8.20
C GLY A 188 10.73 2.49 -8.41
N MET A 189 11.48 2.53 -9.49
CA MET A 189 12.37 1.44 -9.90
C MET A 189 13.82 1.69 -9.49
N SER A 190 14.26 2.95 -9.41
CA SER A 190 15.64 3.32 -9.11
C SER A 190 15.75 4.21 -7.87
N ASP A 191 16.75 3.95 -7.04
CA ASP A 191 17.08 4.74 -5.87
C ASP A 191 17.25 6.23 -6.18
N ARG A 192 17.75 6.58 -7.38
CA ARG A 192 17.96 7.96 -7.83
C ARG A 192 16.68 8.80 -7.76
N TYR A 193 15.55 8.21 -8.10
CA TYR A 193 14.27 8.92 -8.23
C TYR A 193 13.28 8.63 -7.11
N SER A 194 13.68 7.84 -6.11
CA SER A 194 12.80 7.54 -4.98
C SER A 194 12.46 8.81 -4.19
N TRP A 195 11.19 8.96 -3.85
CA TRP A 195 10.69 10.02 -2.96
C TRP A 195 11.35 9.99 -1.59
N LEU A 196 11.75 8.80 -1.12
CA LEU A 196 12.41 8.58 0.15
C LEU A 196 13.76 9.30 0.27
N GLN A 197 14.42 9.65 -0.85
CA GLN A 197 15.67 10.43 -0.79
C GLN A 197 15.47 11.81 -0.15
N ARG A 198 14.29 12.40 -0.32
CA ARG A 198 13.94 13.72 0.23
C ARG A 198 13.12 13.63 1.52
N ASN A 199 12.41 12.54 1.71
CA ASN A 199 11.58 12.32 2.89
C ASN A 199 12.42 11.66 3.99
N THR A 200 12.54 12.32 5.14
CA THR A 200 13.26 11.82 6.31
C THR A 200 14.66 11.27 5.97
N PRO A 201 15.62 12.13 5.58
CA PRO A 201 16.96 11.71 5.19
C PRO A 201 17.65 10.91 6.30
N ARG A 202 18.66 10.13 5.92
CA ARG A 202 19.52 9.40 6.86
C ARG A 202 20.39 10.37 7.65
N THR A 203 20.64 10.06 8.92
CA THR A 203 21.48 10.89 9.80
C THR A 203 22.98 10.83 9.45
N ASP A 204 23.39 9.78 8.74
CA ASP A 204 24.76 9.60 8.25
C ASP A 204 25.06 10.31 6.91
N GLY A 205 24.05 11.00 6.35
CA GLY A 205 24.18 11.70 5.06
C GLY A 205 24.24 10.80 3.82
N LEU A 206 24.19 9.49 3.98
CA LEU A 206 24.21 8.56 2.83
C LEU A 206 22.84 8.53 2.13
N ALA A 207 22.85 8.26 0.82
CA ALA A 207 21.65 8.02 0.06
C ALA A 207 20.92 6.76 0.55
N LYS A 208 19.58 6.79 0.53
CA LYS A 208 18.76 5.61 0.80
C LYS A 208 18.76 4.64 -0.38
N ARG A 209 18.44 3.37 -0.08
CA ARG A 209 18.45 2.29 -1.06
C ARG A 209 17.12 1.51 -1.12
N PRO A 210 15.99 2.21 -1.34
CA PRO A 210 14.65 1.63 -1.19
C PRO A 210 14.14 0.84 -2.39
N CYS A 211 14.72 1.02 -3.59
CA CYS A 211 14.19 0.52 -4.84
C CYS A 211 14.91 -0.74 -5.35
N PRO A 212 14.33 -1.49 -6.30
CA PRO A 212 14.94 -2.69 -6.89
C PRO A 212 16.25 -2.45 -7.62
N TYR A 213 16.47 -1.25 -8.13
CA TYR A 213 17.69 -0.84 -8.86
C TYR A 213 18.36 0.33 -8.14
N ASP A 214 19.67 0.39 -8.21
CA ASP A 214 20.46 1.49 -7.65
C ASP A 214 20.33 2.80 -8.47
N ALA A 215 21.14 3.81 -8.11
CA ALA A 215 21.12 5.11 -8.78
C ALA A 215 21.61 5.05 -10.24
N ASP A 216 22.36 4.02 -10.60
CA ASP A 216 22.89 3.78 -11.95
C ASP A 216 22.13 2.67 -12.70
N PHE A 217 20.94 2.34 -12.20
CA PHE A 217 20.05 1.31 -12.74
C PHE A 217 20.63 -0.10 -12.73
N GLN A 218 21.63 -0.37 -11.85
CA GLN A 218 22.11 -1.73 -11.66
C GLN A 218 21.15 -2.50 -10.72
N PRO A 219 20.88 -3.78 -11.00
CA PRO A 219 20.00 -4.59 -10.17
C PRO A 219 20.59 -4.80 -8.77
N LYS A 220 19.77 -4.72 -7.75
CA LYS A 220 20.13 -4.93 -6.35
C LYS A 220 19.55 -6.23 -5.80
N LEU A 221 20.02 -6.64 -4.62
CA LEU A 221 19.50 -7.81 -3.91
C LEU A 221 17.97 -7.73 -3.68
N LEU A 222 17.42 -6.52 -3.51
CA LEU A 222 15.98 -6.31 -3.41
C LEU A 222 15.23 -6.81 -4.66
N ARG A 223 15.75 -6.55 -5.87
CA ARG A 223 15.16 -7.08 -7.10
C ARG A 223 15.10 -8.60 -7.10
N GLU A 224 16.20 -9.24 -6.67
CA GLU A 224 16.26 -10.70 -6.61
C GLU A 224 15.31 -11.27 -5.53
N ALA A 225 15.18 -10.58 -4.39
CA ALA A 225 14.25 -10.96 -3.33
C ALA A 225 12.79 -10.90 -3.81
N ILE A 226 12.40 -9.83 -4.51
CA ILE A 226 11.06 -9.69 -5.12
C ILE A 226 10.82 -10.83 -6.12
N ALA A 227 11.75 -11.03 -7.04
CA ALA A 227 11.63 -12.08 -8.06
C ALA A 227 11.58 -13.49 -7.45
N ALA A 228 12.33 -13.75 -6.38
CA ALA A 228 12.31 -15.02 -5.68
C ALA A 228 10.99 -15.25 -4.92
N ALA A 229 10.44 -14.21 -4.28
CA ALA A 229 9.14 -14.27 -3.62
C ALA A 229 8.03 -14.62 -4.63
N LEU A 230 7.99 -13.92 -5.75
CA LEU A 230 6.99 -14.15 -6.81
C LEU A 230 7.11 -15.55 -7.42
N ARG A 231 8.32 -16.06 -7.68
CA ARG A 231 8.52 -17.41 -8.19
C ARG A 231 8.15 -18.51 -7.20
N GLY A 232 8.30 -18.24 -5.90
CA GLY A 232 7.96 -19.18 -4.82
C GLY A 232 6.49 -19.17 -4.43
N ALA A 233 5.73 -18.18 -4.86
CA ALA A 233 4.32 -18.06 -4.54
C ALA A 233 3.49 -19.16 -5.24
N THR A 234 2.50 -19.68 -4.54
CA THR A 234 1.49 -20.55 -5.16
C THR A 234 0.65 -19.72 -6.13
N PRO A 235 0.50 -20.15 -7.40
CA PRO A 235 -0.35 -19.44 -8.34
C PRO A 235 -1.77 -19.29 -7.78
N HIS A 236 -2.23 -18.05 -7.66
CA HIS A 236 -3.63 -17.80 -7.32
C HIS A 236 -4.46 -18.08 -8.58
N ARG A 237 -5.51 -18.91 -8.45
CA ARG A 237 -6.44 -19.11 -9.56
C ARG A 237 -7.25 -17.82 -9.73
N SER A 238 -7.09 -17.21 -10.90
CA SER A 238 -7.91 -16.10 -11.38
C SER A 238 -9.36 -16.53 -11.57
#